data_aaee9029718f107348286a026a44d229
#
_entry.id   aaee9029718f107348286a026a44d229
#
_cell.length_a   1.000
_cell.length_b   1.000
_cell.length_c   1.000
_cell.angle_alpha   90.00
_cell.angle_beta   90.00
_cell.angle_gamma   90.00
#
_symmetry.space_group_name_H-M   'P 1'
#
loop_
_entity.id
_entity.type
_entity.pdbx_description
1 polymer ?
#
loop_
_entity_poly.entity_id
_entity_poly.type
_entity_poly.pdbx_seq_one_letter_code
_entity_poly.pdbx_strand_id
1 'polypeptide(L)'
;MKKVIYIWLVNLVSRWKRVKDPQDIVYLMSFAGNEHLIKAFADLAKQLGRNFTVLYLPQCQAAAAKLEAQGIRTVEFTDGFDLVFHKLQLVMQARLLLCDNYYAFLSGCAFDHHQTHVVQLWHANGAIKTFGWEELTTAQRSAADKRRFQKVYDQFDEYLVGSKKMAQVFIQSYHVPQTRMNVIGYPRTDELFDKSWQMQVSQNIKHKYPDIVGKEIILYTPTYREDDTGKPVMNLPEDFDQFADQLSGNQRLIIKLHPHVKAVEKQLKRQLDSDKVIWVDDFRTNDLLLVADRLITDYSSVIFDYSLLPNAKQILFYCYDYDQYAQRVGIQADFKSWIPGKMVTTTADLIKKVQQPLEATDFTQFNQLWNTANDGHATERVLQTELKYIQK
;
A
#
# COMPACT_ATOMS: atom_id res chain seq x y z
N MET A 1 1.61 -17.99 24.75
CA MET A 1 2.53 -19.13 24.74
C MET A 1 2.91 -19.56 23.32
N LYS A 2 1.98 -19.89 22.42
CA LYS A 2 2.28 -20.33 21.03
C LYS A 2 3.18 -19.35 20.25
N LYS A 3 2.90 -18.04 20.29
CA LYS A 3 3.70 -17.01 19.59
C LYS A 3 5.16 -16.92 20.10
N VAL A 4 5.37 -17.08 21.39
CA VAL A 4 6.72 -17.02 22.01
C VAL A 4 7.56 -18.23 21.56
N ILE A 5 6.96 -19.42 21.60
CA ILE A 5 7.62 -20.66 21.15
C ILE A 5 7.97 -20.56 19.65
N TYR A 6 7.05 -20.06 18.84
CA TYR A 6 7.28 -19.88 17.40
C TYR A 6 8.48 -18.95 17.14
N ILE A 7 8.52 -17.77 17.76
CA ILE A 7 9.64 -16.83 17.59
C ILE A 7 10.95 -17.41 18.15
N TRP A 8 10.89 -18.18 19.24
CA TRP A 8 12.07 -18.88 19.76
C TRP A 8 12.59 -19.92 18.75
N LEU A 9 11.70 -20.70 18.12
CA LEU A 9 12.07 -21.64 17.06
C LEU A 9 12.68 -20.92 15.84
N VAL A 10 12.08 -19.83 15.40
CA VAL A 10 12.66 -19.00 14.32
C VAL A 10 14.07 -18.57 14.70
N ASN A 11 14.29 -18.11 15.95
CA ASN A 11 15.63 -17.69 16.39
C ASN A 11 16.64 -18.83 16.40
N LEU A 12 16.26 -19.99 16.91
CA LEU A 12 17.14 -21.16 16.94
C LEU A 12 17.52 -21.61 15.51
N VAL A 13 16.53 -21.77 14.65
CA VAL A 13 16.73 -22.23 13.27
C VAL A 13 17.46 -21.19 12.43
N SER A 14 17.18 -19.91 12.60
CA SER A 14 17.88 -18.83 11.87
C SER A 14 19.37 -18.78 12.22
N ARG A 15 19.73 -18.99 13.50
CA ARG A 15 21.16 -19.11 13.92
C ARG A 15 21.86 -20.29 13.27
N TRP A 16 21.17 -21.42 13.18
CA TRP A 16 21.71 -22.63 12.56
C TRP A 16 21.85 -22.46 11.03
N LYS A 17 20.87 -21.80 10.40
CA LYS A 17 20.83 -21.57 8.94
C LYS A 17 21.60 -20.30 8.50
N ARG A 18 22.20 -19.56 9.41
CA ARG A 18 22.95 -18.34 9.08
C ARG A 18 24.15 -18.66 8.21
N VAL A 19 24.28 -17.96 7.09
CA VAL A 19 25.39 -18.08 6.15
C VAL A 19 26.44 -17.03 6.51
N LYS A 20 27.73 -17.40 6.44
CA LYS A 20 28.83 -16.47 6.75
C LYS A 20 28.97 -15.36 5.70
N ASP A 21 28.70 -15.67 4.45
CA ASP A 21 28.80 -14.76 3.33
C ASP A 21 27.55 -14.92 2.46
N PRO A 22 26.44 -14.30 2.85
CA PRO A 22 25.20 -14.36 2.09
C PRO A 22 25.36 -13.60 0.78
N GLN A 23 24.76 -14.13 -0.31
CA GLN A 23 24.96 -13.58 -1.64
C GLN A 23 23.65 -13.29 -2.37
N ASP A 24 22.56 -13.81 -1.87
CA ASP A 24 21.28 -13.78 -2.55
C ASP A 24 20.56 -12.43 -2.33
N ILE A 25 19.71 -12.06 -3.26
CA ILE A 25 18.75 -10.98 -3.11
C ILE A 25 17.38 -11.63 -2.90
N VAL A 26 16.70 -11.24 -1.83
CA VAL A 26 15.40 -11.80 -1.48
C VAL A 26 14.36 -10.70 -1.31
N TYR A 27 13.21 -10.87 -1.93
CA TYR A 27 12.06 -9.98 -1.79
C TYR A 27 10.93 -10.69 -1.03
N LEU A 28 10.46 -10.12 0.07
CA LEU A 28 9.25 -10.58 0.76
C LEU A 28 8.05 -9.78 0.24
N MET A 29 7.11 -10.47 -0.41
CA MET A 29 5.96 -9.88 -1.07
C MET A 29 4.65 -10.21 -0.35
N SER A 30 3.98 -9.20 0.18
CA SER A 30 2.64 -9.29 0.74
C SER A 30 1.61 -8.44 -0.01
N PHE A 31 2.08 -7.57 -0.91
CA PHE A 31 1.26 -6.71 -1.77
C PHE A 31 1.75 -6.78 -3.22
N ALA A 32 0.82 -6.77 -4.17
CA ALA A 32 1.11 -6.51 -5.57
C ALA A 32 1.37 -5.00 -5.80
N GLY A 33 2.03 -4.65 -6.92
CA GLY A 33 2.26 -3.26 -7.32
C GLY A 33 3.73 -2.81 -7.29
N ASN A 34 4.66 -3.72 -6.94
CA ASN A 34 6.10 -3.49 -7.04
C ASN A 34 6.78 -4.37 -8.12
N GLU A 35 6.00 -4.89 -9.08
CA GLU A 35 6.50 -5.81 -10.09
C GLU A 35 7.64 -5.20 -10.93
N HIS A 36 7.60 -3.89 -11.16
CA HIS A 36 8.65 -3.15 -11.84
C HIS A 36 9.99 -3.20 -11.07
N LEU A 37 9.96 -2.90 -9.77
CA LEU A 37 11.13 -3.00 -8.89
C LEU A 37 11.66 -4.44 -8.83
N ILE A 38 10.77 -5.42 -8.67
CA ILE A 38 11.11 -6.84 -8.60
C ILE A 38 11.86 -7.27 -9.87
N LYS A 39 11.34 -6.89 -11.03
CA LYS A 39 12.00 -7.16 -12.32
C LYS A 39 13.37 -6.49 -12.41
N ALA A 40 13.47 -5.23 -12.02
CA ALA A 40 14.72 -4.49 -12.05
C ALA A 40 15.81 -5.16 -11.17
N PHE A 41 15.43 -5.65 -9.97
CA PHE A 41 16.35 -6.42 -9.12
C PHE A 41 16.66 -7.81 -9.68
N ALA A 42 15.74 -8.48 -10.35
CA ALA A 42 16.00 -9.76 -11.02
C ALA A 42 17.02 -9.59 -12.16
N ASP A 43 16.87 -8.53 -12.96
CA ASP A 43 17.81 -8.20 -14.04
C ASP A 43 19.19 -7.83 -13.48
N LEU A 44 19.25 -7.04 -12.42
CA LEU A 44 20.50 -6.68 -11.72
C LEU A 44 21.18 -7.92 -11.14
N ALA A 45 20.46 -8.78 -10.45
CA ALA A 45 20.97 -10.02 -9.88
C ALA A 45 21.58 -10.92 -10.97
N LYS A 46 20.89 -11.06 -12.11
CA LYS A 46 21.41 -11.82 -13.26
C LYS A 46 22.73 -11.24 -13.80
N GLN A 47 22.83 -9.90 -13.92
CA GLN A 47 24.05 -9.23 -14.36
C GLN A 47 25.21 -9.47 -13.40
N LEU A 48 24.94 -9.55 -12.09
CA LEU A 48 25.93 -9.76 -11.04
C LEU A 48 26.22 -11.24 -10.74
N GLY A 49 25.54 -12.17 -11.42
CA GLY A 49 25.66 -13.61 -11.14
C GLY A 49 25.13 -14.02 -9.76
N ARG A 50 24.15 -13.29 -9.24
CA ARG A 50 23.50 -13.52 -7.95
C ARG A 50 22.14 -14.20 -8.13
N ASN A 51 21.67 -14.92 -7.10
CA ASN A 51 20.30 -15.42 -7.09
C ASN A 51 19.34 -14.32 -6.64
N PHE A 52 18.19 -14.28 -7.28
CA PHE A 52 17.05 -13.47 -6.86
C PHE A 52 15.84 -14.35 -6.60
N THR A 53 15.20 -14.19 -5.46
CA THR A 53 14.02 -14.99 -5.09
C THR A 53 12.96 -14.09 -4.46
N VAL A 54 11.72 -14.21 -4.94
CA VAL A 54 10.55 -13.59 -4.33
C VAL A 54 9.83 -14.62 -3.45
N LEU A 55 9.79 -14.37 -2.14
CA LEU A 55 8.90 -15.11 -1.24
C LEU A 55 7.59 -14.33 -1.12
N TYR A 56 6.47 -14.96 -1.42
CA TYR A 56 5.18 -14.27 -1.46
C TYR A 56 4.13 -14.91 -0.56
N LEU A 57 3.25 -14.08 0.00
CA LEU A 57 2.07 -14.53 0.73
C LEU A 57 0.95 -14.96 -0.23
N PRO A 58 0.05 -15.90 0.14
CA PRO A 58 -0.97 -16.47 -0.75
C PRO A 58 -1.83 -15.45 -1.50
N GLN A 59 -2.12 -14.29 -0.88
CA GLN A 59 -2.89 -13.22 -1.54
C GLN A 59 -2.18 -12.61 -2.75
N CYS A 60 -0.86 -12.83 -2.91
CA CYS A 60 -0.07 -12.35 -4.04
C CYS A 60 0.13 -13.40 -5.14
N GLN A 61 -0.56 -14.55 -5.08
CA GLN A 61 -0.38 -15.67 -6.03
C GLN A 61 -0.51 -15.25 -7.49
N ALA A 62 -1.49 -14.40 -7.82
CA ALA A 62 -1.69 -13.91 -9.19
C ALA A 62 -0.52 -13.03 -9.69
N ALA A 63 0.08 -12.21 -8.81
CA ALA A 63 1.26 -11.41 -9.13
C ALA A 63 2.50 -12.31 -9.26
N ALA A 64 2.67 -13.27 -8.34
CA ALA A 64 3.77 -14.23 -8.38
C ALA A 64 3.76 -15.06 -9.68
N ALA A 65 2.59 -15.55 -10.12
CA ALA A 65 2.47 -16.28 -11.38
C ALA A 65 2.91 -15.45 -12.61
N LYS A 66 2.64 -14.14 -12.62
CA LYS A 66 3.13 -13.25 -13.68
C LYS A 66 4.65 -13.08 -13.65
N LEU A 67 5.25 -13.03 -12.45
CA LEU A 67 6.70 -12.96 -12.28
C LEU A 67 7.38 -14.26 -12.71
N GLU A 68 6.79 -15.43 -12.40
CA GLU A 68 7.27 -16.73 -12.85
C GLU A 68 7.26 -16.86 -14.37
N ALA A 69 6.19 -16.38 -15.03
CA ALA A 69 6.11 -16.33 -16.48
C ALA A 69 7.22 -15.47 -17.12
N GLN A 70 7.84 -14.57 -16.36
CA GLN A 70 9.00 -13.78 -16.76
C GLN A 70 10.34 -14.42 -16.35
N GLY A 71 10.33 -15.65 -15.82
CA GLY A 71 11.52 -16.39 -15.40
C GLY A 71 12.07 -15.98 -14.02
N ILE A 72 11.31 -15.25 -13.22
CA ILE A 72 11.69 -14.86 -11.85
C ILE A 72 11.27 -15.98 -10.90
N ARG A 73 12.20 -16.45 -10.06
CA ARG A 73 11.91 -17.47 -9.06
C ARG A 73 10.99 -16.93 -7.98
N THR A 74 9.85 -17.58 -7.77
CA THR A 74 8.92 -17.28 -6.69
C THR A 74 8.70 -18.47 -5.78
N VAL A 75 8.43 -18.23 -4.49
CA VAL A 75 8.17 -19.27 -3.48
C VAL A 75 7.06 -18.79 -2.56
N GLU A 76 5.96 -19.50 -2.51
CA GLU A 76 4.89 -19.18 -1.57
C GLU A 76 5.32 -19.47 -0.13
N PHE A 77 4.93 -18.62 0.81
CA PHE A 77 5.13 -18.85 2.23
C PHE A 77 3.95 -18.36 3.07
N THR A 78 3.81 -18.95 4.25
CA THR A 78 2.92 -18.50 5.32
C THR A 78 3.63 -18.65 6.65
N ASP A 79 3.29 -17.81 7.62
CA ASP A 79 3.81 -17.97 8.98
C ASP A 79 3.46 -19.36 9.54
N GLY A 80 4.47 -20.08 10.00
CA GLY A 80 4.28 -21.43 10.54
C GLY A 80 5.54 -22.31 10.46
N PHE A 81 5.37 -23.60 10.75
CA PHE A 81 6.48 -24.54 10.74
C PHE A 81 7.13 -24.71 9.37
N ASP A 82 6.35 -24.62 8.29
CA ASP A 82 6.86 -24.72 6.93
C ASP A 82 7.86 -23.60 6.63
N LEU A 83 7.53 -22.35 7.02
CA LEU A 83 8.48 -21.24 6.92
C LEU A 83 9.76 -21.56 7.70
N VAL A 84 9.63 -21.95 8.97
CA VAL A 84 10.78 -22.13 9.87
C VAL A 84 11.75 -23.20 9.36
N PHE A 85 11.25 -24.37 8.94
CA PHE A 85 12.09 -25.50 8.61
C PHE A 85 12.52 -25.56 7.14
N HIS A 86 11.69 -25.08 6.22
CA HIS A 86 11.93 -25.26 4.78
C HIS A 86 12.27 -23.94 4.05
N LYS A 87 11.75 -22.79 4.47
CA LYS A 87 11.87 -21.53 3.71
C LYS A 87 12.75 -20.48 4.39
N LEU A 88 12.93 -20.56 5.72
CA LEU A 88 13.77 -19.61 6.45
C LEU A 88 15.23 -19.57 5.94
N GLN A 89 15.71 -20.70 5.39
CA GLN A 89 17.01 -20.76 4.73
C GLN A 89 17.15 -19.71 3.63
N LEU A 90 16.13 -19.50 2.79
CA LEU A 90 16.14 -18.50 1.72
C LEU A 90 16.30 -17.08 2.27
N VAL A 91 15.60 -16.79 3.38
CA VAL A 91 15.70 -15.49 4.06
C VAL A 91 17.09 -15.28 4.67
N MET A 92 17.68 -16.34 5.28
CA MET A 92 19.00 -16.25 5.93
C MET A 92 20.18 -16.26 4.96
N GLN A 93 19.95 -16.54 3.66
CA GLN A 93 20.93 -16.44 2.58
C GLN A 93 20.96 -15.05 1.94
N ALA A 94 20.05 -14.15 2.35
CA ALA A 94 19.95 -12.83 1.77
C ALA A 94 21.12 -11.94 2.16
N ARG A 95 21.86 -11.42 1.17
CA ARG A 95 22.75 -10.28 1.28
C ARG A 95 21.91 -8.99 1.35
N LEU A 96 20.87 -8.91 0.52
CA LEU A 96 19.87 -7.87 0.50
C LEU A 96 18.49 -8.48 0.69
N LEU A 97 17.79 -8.08 1.75
CA LEU A 97 16.43 -8.49 2.05
C LEU A 97 15.48 -7.29 1.91
N LEU A 98 14.62 -7.34 0.91
CA LEU A 98 13.63 -6.30 0.60
C LEU A 98 12.27 -6.73 1.17
N CYS A 99 11.64 -5.89 1.98
CA CYS A 99 10.38 -6.20 2.64
C CYS A 99 9.33 -5.13 2.32
N ASP A 100 8.18 -5.51 1.77
CA ASP A 100 7.08 -4.57 1.48
C ASP A 100 6.14 -4.36 2.66
N ASN A 101 6.33 -5.10 3.76
CA ASN A 101 5.46 -5.05 4.93
C ASN A 101 6.21 -5.41 6.22
N TYR A 102 5.46 -5.34 7.33
CA TYR A 102 5.81 -5.93 8.61
C TYR A 102 5.62 -7.45 8.56
N TYR A 103 6.68 -8.20 8.87
CA TYR A 103 6.65 -9.66 8.95
C TYR A 103 7.02 -10.11 10.36
N ALA A 104 6.06 -10.69 11.10
CA ALA A 104 6.21 -11.00 12.52
C ALA A 104 7.38 -11.95 12.81
N PHE A 105 7.69 -12.88 11.91
CA PHE A 105 8.78 -13.84 12.07
C PHE A 105 10.17 -13.17 12.11
N LEU A 106 10.33 -11.99 11.51
CA LEU A 106 11.61 -11.26 11.53
C LEU A 106 12.06 -10.93 12.96
N SER A 107 11.13 -10.80 13.93
CA SER A 107 11.50 -10.62 15.34
C SER A 107 12.34 -11.75 15.92
N GLY A 108 12.32 -12.93 15.30
CA GLY A 108 13.12 -14.11 15.68
C GLY A 108 14.37 -14.29 14.84
N CYS A 109 14.51 -13.63 13.69
CA CYS A 109 15.67 -13.82 12.83
C CYS A 109 16.96 -13.25 13.47
N ALA A 110 18.02 -14.04 13.39
CA ALA A 110 19.34 -13.67 13.93
C ALA A 110 20.26 -13.22 12.79
N PHE A 111 19.88 -12.12 12.13
CA PHE A 111 20.71 -11.53 11.07
C PHE A 111 22.05 -11.02 11.63
N ASP A 112 23.05 -11.07 10.78
CA ASP A 112 24.28 -10.31 10.94
C ASP A 112 24.18 -9.06 10.04
N HIS A 113 23.83 -7.93 10.60
CA HIS A 113 23.61 -6.68 9.86
C HIS A 113 24.88 -6.11 9.19
N HIS A 114 26.08 -6.70 9.46
CA HIS A 114 27.28 -6.45 8.66
C HIS A 114 27.27 -7.24 7.35
N GLN A 115 26.52 -8.32 7.28
CA GLN A 115 26.44 -9.21 6.12
C GLN A 115 25.09 -9.11 5.39
N THR A 116 23.99 -8.95 6.10
CA THR A 116 22.64 -8.84 5.52
C THR A 116 22.13 -7.42 5.71
N HIS A 117 21.75 -6.75 4.63
CA HIS A 117 21.08 -5.46 4.67
C HIS A 117 19.58 -5.66 4.50
N VAL A 118 18.77 -5.17 5.45
CA VAL A 118 17.32 -5.37 5.50
C VAL A 118 16.61 -4.04 5.26
N VAL A 119 15.83 -3.96 4.18
CA VAL A 119 15.17 -2.73 3.71
C VAL A 119 13.66 -2.85 3.83
N GLN A 120 13.03 -1.85 4.44
CA GLN A 120 11.58 -1.68 4.43
C GLN A 120 11.18 -0.80 3.24
N LEU A 121 10.42 -1.38 2.31
CA LEU A 121 9.89 -0.69 1.13
C LEU A 121 8.53 -0.05 1.38
N TRP A 122 7.79 -0.57 2.37
CA TRP A 122 6.39 -0.27 2.61
C TRP A 122 5.46 -0.65 1.45
N HIS A 123 4.15 -0.49 1.64
CA HIS A 123 3.13 -0.92 0.68
C HIS A 123 2.13 0.18 0.33
N ALA A 124 2.24 1.35 0.96
CA ALA A 124 1.36 2.50 0.71
C ALA A 124 2.19 3.77 0.53
N ASN A 125 1.69 4.70 -0.28
CA ASN A 125 2.25 6.03 -0.36
C ASN A 125 1.59 6.91 0.71
N GLY A 126 2.38 7.51 1.58
CA GLY A 126 1.90 8.34 2.69
C GLY A 126 1.15 7.58 3.79
N ALA A 127 0.63 8.31 4.78
CA ALA A 127 -0.10 7.76 5.90
C ALA A 127 -1.22 8.68 6.39
N ILE A 128 -2.45 8.17 6.41
CA ILE A 128 -3.61 8.82 7.04
C ILE A 128 -3.88 8.20 8.40
N LYS A 129 -3.85 6.87 8.47
CA LYS A 129 -4.08 6.10 9.70
C LYS A 129 -2.84 6.06 10.56
N THR A 130 -3.04 5.99 11.87
CA THR A 130 -1.96 5.66 12.80
C THR A 130 -1.63 4.17 12.74
N PHE A 131 -0.38 3.80 12.96
CA PHE A 131 0.07 2.41 12.99
C PHE A 131 1.25 2.24 13.95
N GLY A 132 1.65 1.00 14.19
CA GLY A 132 2.77 0.69 15.06
C GLY A 132 2.51 1.11 16.51
N TRP A 133 3.38 1.93 17.10
CA TRP A 133 3.23 2.41 18.47
C TRP A 133 2.09 3.42 18.63
N GLU A 134 1.73 4.13 17.57
CA GLU A 134 0.63 5.10 17.55
C GLU A 134 -0.74 4.45 17.30
N GLU A 135 -0.79 3.15 16.94
CA GLU A 135 -2.04 2.42 16.81
C GLU A 135 -2.74 2.32 18.17
N LEU A 136 -4.02 2.70 18.22
CA LEU A 136 -4.78 2.79 19.48
C LEU A 136 -4.81 1.47 20.25
N THR A 137 -4.90 0.34 19.55
CA THR A 137 -4.89 -1.00 20.15
C THR A 137 -3.54 -1.36 20.76
N THR A 138 -2.45 -0.73 20.32
CA THR A 138 -1.10 -1.00 20.85
C THR A 138 -0.98 -0.62 22.33
N ALA A 139 -1.69 0.41 22.80
CA ALA A 139 -1.70 0.79 24.20
C ALA A 139 -2.15 -0.37 25.11
N GLN A 140 -3.10 -1.18 24.66
CA GLN A 140 -3.71 -2.30 25.40
C GLN A 140 -2.90 -3.61 25.29
N ARG A 141 -1.89 -3.68 24.45
CA ARG A 141 -1.09 -4.90 24.21
C ARG A 141 -0.12 -5.15 25.37
N SER A 142 0.19 -6.41 25.63
CA SER A 142 1.16 -6.79 26.66
C SER A 142 2.57 -6.22 26.38
N ALA A 143 3.35 -5.99 27.42
CA ALA A 143 4.75 -5.57 27.26
C ALA A 143 5.58 -6.56 26.43
N ALA A 144 5.24 -7.86 26.47
CA ALA A 144 5.90 -8.88 25.65
C ALA A 144 5.54 -8.74 24.15
N ASP A 145 4.28 -8.39 23.82
CA ASP A 145 3.87 -8.11 22.44
C ASP A 145 4.56 -6.85 21.91
N LYS A 146 4.56 -5.77 22.70
CA LYS A 146 5.25 -4.52 22.36
C LYS A 146 6.73 -4.73 22.06
N ARG A 147 7.43 -5.53 22.89
CA ARG A 147 8.84 -5.89 22.62
C ARG A 147 9.03 -6.70 21.36
N ARG A 148 8.07 -7.57 20.99
CA ARG A 148 8.15 -8.32 19.72
C ARG A 148 7.98 -7.41 18.51
N PHE A 149 7.05 -6.46 18.56
CA PHE A 149 6.89 -5.47 17.48
C PHE A 149 8.17 -4.66 17.30
N GLN A 150 8.71 -4.13 18.40
CA GLN A 150 9.95 -3.35 18.33
C GLN A 150 11.08 -4.18 17.72
N LYS A 151 11.21 -5.46 18.08
CA LYS A 151 12.22 -6.33 17.48
C LYS A 151 12.08 -6.50 15.97
N VAL A 152 10.87 -6.42 15.41
CA VAL A 152 10.68 -6.42 13.95
C VAL A 152 11.15 -5.09 13.38
N TYR A 153 10.75 -3.97 13.98
CA TYR A 153 11.15 -2.63 13.51
C TYR A 153 12.67 -2.44 13.57
N ASP A 154 13.32 -3.00 14.59
CA ASP A 154 14.76 -2.95 14.77
C ASP A 154 15.54 -3.78 13.74
N GLN A 155 14.90 -4.76 13.07
CA GLN A 155 15.55 -5.56 12.02
C GLN A 155 15.79 -4.76 10.73
N PHE A 156 15.02 -3.70 10.47
CA PHE A 156 15.20 -2.91 9.27
C PHE A 156 16.37 -1.95 9.45
N ASP A 157 17.39 -2.09 8.59
CA ASP A 157 18.52 -1.17 8.53
C ASP A 157 18.14 0.13 7.85
N GLU A 158 17.17 0.06 6.92
CA GLU A 158 16.74 1.18 6.10
C GLU A 158 15.23 1.15 5.85
N TYR A 159 14.62 2.34 5.84
CA TYR A 159 13.23 2.58 5.47
C TYR A 159 13.18 3.52 4.27
N LEU A 160 12.66 3.06 3.15
CA LEU A 160 12.45 3.91 1.97
C LEU A 160 11.16 4.72 2.14
N VAL A 161 11.25 6.02 1.91
CA VAL A 161 10.11 6.93 2.09
C VAL A 161 10.01 7.94 0.95
N GLY A 162 8.77 8.37 0.66
CA GLY A 162 8.47 9.34 -0.39
C GLY A 162 8.72 10.79 0.02
N SER A 163 8.88 11.07 1.33
CA SER A 163 9.07 12.44 1.83
C SER A 163 9.61 12.47 3.27
N LYS A 164 10.07 13.64 3.68
CA LYS A 164 10.44 13.88 5.10
C LYS A 164 9.24 13.75 6.04
N LYS A 165 8.02 14.08 5.58
CA LYS A 165 6.79 13.91 6.37
C LYS A 165 6.55 12.45 6.68
N MET A 166 6.67 11.57 5.66
CA MET A 166 6.52 10.14 5.87
C MET A 166 7.65 9.55 6.74
N ALA A 167 8.89 10.06 6.61
CA ALA A 167 9.98 9.69 7.51
C ALA A 167 9.63 9.97 8.99
N GLN A 168 9.07 11.15 9.28
CA GLN A 168 8.62 11.49 10.63
C GLN A 168 7.54 10.53 11.17
N VAL A 169 6.59 10.14 10.31
CA VAL A 169 5.57 9.14 10.67
C VAL A 169 6.22 7.82 11.07
N PHE A 170 7.19 7.30 10.30
CA PHE A 170 7.89 6.06 10.67
C PHE A 170 8.71 6.18 11.96
N ILE A 171 9.41 7.30 12.15
CA ILE A 171 10.19 7.55 13.38
C ILE A 171 9.28 7.47 14.61
N GLN A 172 8.11 8.10 14.55
CA GLN A 172 7.12 8.10 15.63
C GLN A 172 6.43 6.74 15.80
N SER A 173 5.94 6.17 14.69
CA SER A 173 5.16 4.93 14.72
C SER A 173 6.00 3.69 15.01
N TYR A 174 7.30 3.67 14.70
CA TYR A 174 8.17 2.50 14.88
C TYR A 174 9.28 2.71 15.91
N HIS A 175 9.39 3.92 16.48
CA HIS A 175 10.46 4.28 17.44
C HIS A 175 11.86 3.93 16.91
N VAL A 176 12.10 4.26 15.65
CA VAL A 176 13.38 4.04 14.96
C VAL A 176 14.10 5.36 14.69
N PRO A 177 15.44 5.38 14.64
CA PRO A 177 16.18 6.62 14.47
C PRO A 177 16.05 7.18 13.04
N GLN A 178 16.14 8.51 12.93
CA GLN A 178 16.11 9.21 11.64
C GLN A 178 17.19 8.74 10.66
N THR A 179 18.32 8.24 11.18
CA THR A 179 19.44 7.75 10.36
C THR A 179 19.09 6.53 9.51
N ARG A 180 17.98 5.85 9.82
CA ARG A 180 17.46 4.74 9.00
C ARG A 180 16.50 5.18 7.89
N MET A 181 16.11 6.48 7.86
CA MET A 181 15.18 6.99 6.86
C MET A 181 15.92 7.41 5.60
N ASN A 182 15.55 6.84 4.46
CA ASN A 182 16.07 7.22 3.16
C ASN A 182 14.94 7.80 2.29
N VAL A 183 15.01 9.12 2.03
CA VAL A 183 13.98 9.84 1.27
C VAL A 183 14.33 9.76 -0.23
N ILE A 184 14.01 8.63 -0.86
CA ILE A 184 14.32 8.35 -2.27
C ILE A 184 13.09 7.97 -3.11
N GLY A 185 11.91 8.03 -2.52
CA GLY A 185 10.66 7.71 -3.19
C GLY A 185 10.23 6.25 -3.02
N TYR A 186 9.00 6.00 -3.44
CA TYR A 186 8.43 4.65 -3.46
C TYR A 186 8.43 4.10 -4.89
N PRO A 187 9.16 3.01 -5.19
CA PRO A 187 9.20 2.42 -6.54
C PRO A 187 7.83 2.12 -7.14
N ARG A 188 6.86 1.74 -6.31
CA ARG A 188 5.49 1.49 -6.73
C ARG A 188 4.78 2.70 -7.36
N THR A 189 5.29 3.91 -7.12
CA THR A 189 4.72 5.13 -7.71
C THR A 189 5.29 5.47 -9.08
N ASP A 190 6.37 4.82 -9.52
CA ASP A 190 7.02 5.12 -10.79
C ASP A 190 6.08 4.84 -11.98
N GLU A 191 5.22 3.80 -11.87
CA GLU A 191 4.22 3.51 -12.93
C GLU A 191 3.27 4.69 -13.18
N LEU A 192 3.01 5.54 -12.16
CA LEU A 192 2.13 6.70 -12.29
C LEU A 192 2.69 7.78 -13.22
N PHE A 193 3.99 7.73 -13.52
CA PHE A 193 4.69 8.65 -14.42
C PHE A 193 4.94 8.04 -15.81
N ASP A 194 4.66 6.74 -16.01
CA ASP A 194 4.79 6.08 -17.30
C ASP A 194 3.61 6.44 -18.22
N LYS A 195 3.87 7.34 -19.17
CA LYS A 195 2.86 7.80 -20.14
C LYS A 195 2.32 6.67 -21.02
N SER A 196 3.13 5.66 -21.33
CA SER A 196 2.70 4.53 -22.16
C SER A 196 1.70 3.68 -21.41
N TRP A 197 1.99 3.37 -20.14
CA TRP A 197 1.08 2.67 -19.24
C TRP A 197 -0.22 3.47 -19.05
N GLN A 198 -0.13 4.77 -18.76
CA GLN A 198 -1.29 5.66 -18.58
C GLN A 198 -2.22 5.62 -19.80
N MET A 199 -1.66 5.77 -21.00
CA MET A 199 -2.45 5.74 -22.25
C MET A 199 -3.09 4.38 -22.48
N GLN A 200 -2.32 3.31 -22.40
CA GLN A 200 -2.80 1.94 -22.67
C GLN A 200 -3.92 1.54 -21.70
N VAL A 201 -3.71 1.79 -20.39
CA VAL A 201 -4.70 1.43 -19.37
C VAL A 201 -5.96 2.27 -19.51
N SER A 202 -5.84 3.58 -19.72
CA SER A 202 -6.98 4.47 -19.95
C SER A 202 -7.81 4.05 -21.17
N GLN A 203 -7.15 3.66 -22.27
CA GLN A 203 -7.82 3.14 -23.45
C GLN A 203 -8.54 1.82 -23.19
N ASN A 204 -7.91 0.90 -22.48
CA ASN A 204 -8.50 -0.39 -22.13
C ASN A 204 -9.76 -0.22 -21.27
N ILE A 205 -9.72 0.70 -20.27
CA ILE A 205 -10.88 1.02 -19.44
C ILE A 205 -12.02 1.58 -20.30
N LYS A 206 -11.74 2.58 -21.15
CA LYS A 206 -12.72 3.22 -22.02
C LYS A 206 -13.31 2.23 -23.05
N HIS A 207 -12.51 1.32 -23.55
CA HIS A 207 -12.98 0.26 -24.46
C HIS A 207 -13.94 -0.69 -23.75
N LYS A 208 -13.60 -1.10 -22.53
CA LYS A 208 -14.40 -2.04 -21.75
C LYS A 208 -15.68 -1.42 -21.17
N TYR A 209 -15.60 -0.16 -20.80
CA TYR A 209 -16.69 0.62 -20.20
C TYR A 209 -17.00 1.87 -21.06
N PRO A 210 -17.61 1.69 -22.26
CA PRO A 210 -17.84 2.80 -23.20
C PRO A 210 -18.71 3.93 -22.63
N ASP A 211 -19.55 3.63 -21.64
CA ASP A 211 -20.43 4.61 -20.97
C ASP A 211 -19.68 5.71 -20.21
N ILE A 212 -18.37 5.55 -19.99
CA ILE A 212 -17.56 6.61 -19.37
C ILE A 212 -17.03 7.63 -20.39
N VAL A 213 -17.08 7.32 -21.69
CA VAL A 213 -16.48 8.18 -22.72
C VAL A 213 -17.27 9.50 -22.83
N GLY A 214 -16.56 10.63 -22.69
CA GLY A 214 -17.16 11.95 -22.74
C GLY A 214 -17.96 12.35 -21.49
N LYS A 215 -17.87 11.57 -20.41
CA LYS A 215 -18.51 11.85 -19.13
C LYS A 215 -17.51 12.35 -18.10
N GLU A 216 -17.99 13.08 -17.11
CA GLU A 216 -17.26 13.39 -15.88
C GLU A 216 -17.28 12.12 -14.99
N ILE A 217 -16.11 11.60 -14.68
CA ILE A 217 -15.95 10.37 -13.93
C ILE A 217 -15.66 10.67 -12.47
N ILE A 218 -16.54 10.16 -11.62
CA ILE A 218 -16.43 10.19 -10.17
C ILE A 218 -16.02 8.79 -9.73
N LEU A 219 -14.84 8.65 -9.16
CA LEU A 219 -14.37 7.39 -8.60
C LEU A 219 -14.57 7.40 -7.08
N TYR A 220 -15.32 6.44 -6.57
CA TYR A 220 -15.50 6.25 -5.13
C TYR A 220 -14.73 5.03 -4.64
N THR A 221 -13.78 5.28 -3.73
CA THR A 221 -12.92 4.26 -3.12
C THR A 221 -13.01 4.32 -1.60
N PRO A 222 -14.09 3.81 -0.99
CA PRO A 222 -14.26 3.84 0.45
C PRO A 222 -13.27 2.90 1.15
N THR A 223 -12.79 3.32 2.33
CA THR A 223 -12.10 2.42 3.25
C THR A 223 -13.11 1.47 3.90
N TYR A 224 -12.80 0.19 3.99
CA TYR A 224 -13.61 -0.74 4.77
C TYR A 224 -13.48 -0.46 6.27
N ARG A 225 -14.46 -0.90 7.04
CA ARG A 225 -14.45 -0.90 8.50
C ARG A 225 -14.24 -2.33 9.01
N GLU A 226 -14.02 -2.47 10.28
CA GLU A 226 -14.02 -3.78 10.95
C GLU A 226 -15.13 -3.77 12.00
N ASP A 227 -15.87 -4.88 12.09
CA ASP A 227 -16.81 -5.09 13.19
C ASP A 227 -16.08 -5.39 14.51
N ASP A 228 -16.82 -5.64 15.58
CA ASP A 228 -16.24 -5.91 16.90
C ASP A 228 -15.46 -7.24 16.96
N THR A 229 -15.62 -8.09 15.95
CA THR A 229 -14.86 -9.34 15.80
C THR A 229 -13.61 -9.19 14.94
N GLY A 230 -13.36 -7.99 14.36
CA GLY A 230 -12.28 -7.71 13.42
C GLY A 230 -12.58 -8.17 11.99
N LYS A 231 -13.82 -8.50 11.66
CA LYS A 231 -14.23 -8.88 10.31
C LYS A 231 -14.45 -7.62 9.46
N PRO A 232 -13.90 -7.58 8.23
CA PRO A 232 -14.13 -6.45 7.32
C PRO A 232 -15.62 -6.28 6.98
N VAL A 233 -16.11 -5.06 7.12
CA VAL A 233 -17.47 -4.64 6.78
C VAL A 233 -17.46 -3.34 5.99
N MET A 234 -18.54 -3.10 5.25
CA MET A 234 -18.76 -1.84 4.55
C MET A 234 -20.15 -1.32 4.94
N ASN A 235 -20.17 -0.21 5.65
CA ASN A 235 -21.38 0.47 6.05
C ASN A 235 -21.43 1.83 5.36
N LEU A 236 -22.15 1.92 4.25
CA LEU A 236 -22.47 3.21 3.66
C LEU A 236 -23.60 3.86 4.45
N PRO A 237 -23.69 5.20 4.53
CA PRO A 237 -24.85 5.88 5.05
C PRO A 237 -26.14 5.42 4.36
N GLU A 238 -27.25 5.37 5.10
CA GLU A 238 -28.54 4.87 4.59
C GLU A 238 -29.06 5.66 3.38
N ASP A 239 -28.72 6.95 3.33
CA ASP A 239 -29.09 7.89 2.27
C ASP A 239 -28.10 7.96 1.09
N PHE A 240 -27.08 7.08 1.05
CA PHE A 240 -26.06 7.12 -0.03
C PHE A 240 -26.62 6.72 -1.39
N ASP A 241 -27.71 5.99 -1.46
CA ASP A 241 -28.45 5.70 -2.70
C ASP A 241 -28.91 6.98 -3.40
N GLN A 242 -29.35 7.98 -2.63
CA GLN A 242 -29.76 9.29 -3.15
C GLN A 242 -28.63 10.00 -3.90
N PHE A 243 -27.36 9.76 -3.52
CA PHE A 243 -26.22 10.32 -4.22
C PHE A 243 -26.14 9.86 -5.68
N ALA A 244 -26.35 8.56 -5.92
CA ALA A 244 -26.33 8.00 -7.28
C ALA A 244 -27.45 8.59 -8.15
N ASP A 245 -28.65 8.76 -7.59
CA ASP A 245 -29.81 9.31 -8.30
C ASP A 245 -29.63 10.80 -8.67
N GLN A 246 -28.94 11.56 -7.81
CA GLN A 246 -28.69 12.98 -8.00
C GLN A 246 -27.55 13.33 -8.97
N LEU A 247 -26.83 12.33 -9.49
CA LEU A 247 -25.84 12.55 -10.54
C LEU A 247 -26.49 13.07 -11.80
N SER A 248 -25.81 13.99 -12.48
CA SER A 248 -26.28 14.51 -13.78
C SER A 248 -26.13 13.44 -14.89
N GLY A 249 -26.85 13.60 -16.01
CA GLY A 249 -26.71 12.71 -17.17
C GLY A 249 -25.30 12.69 -17.76
N ASN A 250 -24.46 13.68 -17.45
CA ASN A 250 -23.06 13.76 -17.89
C ASN A 250 -22.07 13.19 -16.87
N GLN A 251 -22.52 12.64 -15.75
CA GLN A 251 -21.68 12.09 -14.71
C GLN A 251 -21.82 10.55 -14.64
N ARG A 252 -20.75 9.86 -14.28
CA ARG A 252 -20.73 8.44 -13.98
C ARG A 252 -19.98 8.20 -12.68
N LEU A 253 -20.55 7.36 -11.80
CA LEU A 253 -19.94 6.93 -10.56
C LEU A 253 -19.32 5.54 -10.74
N ILE A 254 -18.00 5.46 -10.68
CA ILE A 254 -17.29 4.18 -10.59
C ILE A 254 -17.09 3.86 -9.12
N ILE A 255 -17.50 2.69 -8.67
CA ILE A 255 -17.27 2.21 -7.31
C ILE A 255 -16.23 1.10 -7.34
N LYS A 256 -15.17 1.29 -6.55
CA LYS A 256 -14.11 0.30 -6.36
C LYS A 256 -13.98 -0.05 -4.89
N LEU A 257 -14.47 -1.22 -4.52
CA LEU A 257 -14.35 -1.72 -3.17
C LEU A 257 -13.00 -2.40 -2.91
N HIS A 258 -12.56 -2.35 -1.66
CA HIS A 258 -11.40 -3.11 -1.24
C HIS A 258 -11.68 -4.63 -1.36
N PRO A 259 -10.69 -5.46 -1.78
CA PRO A 259 -10.89 -6.91 -1.93
C PRO A 259 -11.46 -7.63 -0.69
N HIS A 260 -11.16 -7.14 0.50
CA HIS A 260 -11.63 -7.72 1.76
C HIS A 260 -13.15 -7.63 1.97
N VAL A 261 -13.84 -6.73 1.27
CA VAL A 261 -15.31 -6.53 1.40
C VAL A 261 -16.10 -6.97 0.16
N LYS A 262 -15.52 -7.79 -0.70
CA LYS A 262 -16.24 -8.36 -1.87
C LYS A 262 -17.52 -9.10 -1.50
N ALA A 263 -17.58 -9.70 -0.32
CA ALA A 263 -18.76 -10.43 0.14
C ALA A 263 -20.01 -9.53 0.25
N VAL A 264 -19.85 -8.24 0.56
CA VAL A 264 -20.97 -7.28 0.68
C VAL A 264 -21.27 -6.53 -0.62
N GLU A 265 -20.44 -6.66 -1.64
CA GLU A 265 -20.62 -5.99 -2.94
C GLU A 265 -21.98 -6.30 -3.58
N LYS A 266 -22.43 -7.55 -3.51
CA LYS A 266 -23.71 -7.96 -4.06
C LYS A 266 -24.90 -7.25 -3.37
N GLN A 267 -24.80 -6.97 -2.09
CA GLN A 267 -25.80 -6.20 -1.35
C GLN A 267 -25.77 -4.73 -1.77
N LEU A 268 -24.59 -4.14 -1.85
CA LEU A 268 -24.43 -2.73 -2.25
C LEU A 268 -24.88 -2.50 -3.70
N LYS A 269 -24.64 -3.44 -4.62
CA LYS A 269 -25.16 -3.39 -5.99
C LYS A 269 -26.67 -3.32 -6.08
N ARG A 270 -27.39 -3.93 -5.12
CA ARG A 270 -28.86 -3.83 -5.05
C ARG A 270 -29.34 -2.52 -4.44
N GLN A 271 -28.57 -1.94 -3.52
CA GLN A 271 -28.88 -0.64 -2.92
C GLN A 271 -28.59 0.53 -3.87
N LEU A 272 -27.59 0.39 -4.72
CA LEU A 272 -27.14 1.41 -5.68
C LEU A 272 -27.45 0.97 -7.13
N ASP A 273 -28.70 0.58 -7.37
CA ASP A 273 -29.19 0.16 -8.68
C ASP A 273 -29.55 1.40 -9.53
N SER A 274 -28.54 1.94 -10.19
CA SER A 274 -28.66 3.12 -11.06
C SER A 274 -27.81 2.91 -12.31
N ASP A 275 -28.33 3.33 -13.47
CA ASP A 275 -27.63 3.31 -14.76
C ASP A 275 -26.38 4.22 -14.82
N LYS A 276 -26.25 5.12 -13.83
CA LYS A 276 -25.09 6.00 -13.66
C LYS A 276 -23.97 5.39 -12.83
N VAL A 277 -24.21 4.21 -12.21
CA VAL A 277 -23.24 3.53 -11.34
C VAL A 277 -22.57 2.38 -12.09
N ILE A 278 -21.25 2.40 -12.13
CA ILE A 278 -20.43 1.37 -12.79
C ILE A 278 -19.59 0.64 -11.75
N TRP A 279 -19.79 -0.66 -11.64
CA TRP A 279 -19.02 -1.53 -10.75
C TRP A 279 -17.88 -2.15 -11.53
N VAL A 280 -16.64 -1.94 -11.03
CA VAL A 280 -15.42 -2.38 -11.73
C VAL A 280 -14.60 -3.31 -10.84
N ASP A 281 -14.45 -4.57 -11.28
CA ASP A 281 -13.69 -5.60 -10.56
C ASP A 281 -12.33 -5.91 -11.17
N ASP A 282 -12.19 -5.74 -12.45
CA ASP A 282 -11.12 -6.24 -13.29
C ASP A 282 -9.95 -5.25 -13.51
N PHE A 283 -10.06 -4.04 -12.99
CA PHE A 283 -8.98 -3.06 -12.96
C PHE A 283 -8.53 -2.78 -11.53
N ARG A 284 -7.23 -2.52 -11.34
CA ARG A 284 -6.70 -2.08 -10.04
C ARG A 284 -7.22 -0.67 -9.71
N THR A 285 -7.17 -0.29 -8.44
CA THR A 285 -7.53 1.08 -8.04
C THR A 285 -6.68 2.11 -8.79
N ASN A 286 -5.36 1.91 -8.88
CA ASN A 286 -4.46 2.82 -9.59
C ASN A 286 -4.80 2.95 -11.08
N ASP A 287 -5.29 1.88 -11.72
CA ASP A 287 -5.74 1.93 -13.10
C ASP A 287 -6.96 2.86 -13.27
N LEU A 288 -7.92 2.79 -12.32
CA LEU A 288 -9.14 3.61 -12.35
C LEU A 288 -8.88 5.08 -12.03
N LEU A 289 -7.82 5.40 -11.29
CA LEU A 289 -7.41 6.79 -11.04
C LEU A 289 -7.11 7.54 -12.35
N LEU A 290 -6.66 6.82 -13.40
CA LEU A 290 -6.32 7.41 -14.71
C LEU A 290 -7.52 7.96 -15.48
N VAL A 291 -8.73 7.54 -15.14
CA VAL A 291 -9.95 8.01 -15.79
C VAL A 291 -10.83 8.87 -14.86
N ALA A 292 -10.44 9.01 -13.60
CA ALA A 292 -11.20 9.76 -12.61
C ALA A 292 -10.97 11.28 -12.73
N ASP A 293 -12.04 12.05 -12.84
CA ASP A 293 -12.02 13.51 -12.74
C ASP A 293 -12.16 13.95 -11.27
N ARG A 294 -12.99 13.24 -10.50
CA ARG A 294 -13.16 13.44 -9.05
C ARG A 294 -12.90 12.12 -8.33
N LEU A 295 -12.14 12.21 -7.26
CA LEU A 295 -11.95 11.10 -6.32
C LEU A 295 -12.79 11.39 -5.07
N ILE A 296 -13.72 10.50 -4.75
CA ILE A 296 -14.39 10.46 -3.45
C ILE A 296 -13.73 9.35 -2.64
N THR A 297 -13.25 9.67 -1.47
CA THR A 297 -12.64 8.71 -0.55
C THR A 297 -12.76 9.22 0.89
N ASP A 298 -12.23 8.48 1.84
CA ASP A 298 -12.24 8.84 3.26
C ASP A 298 -10.82 8.80 3.86
N TYR A 299 -10.41 7.65 4.41
CA TYR A 299 -9.11 7.47 5.09
C TYR A 299 -8.15 6.61 4.28
N SER A 300 -8.27 6.63 2.95
CA SER A 300 -7.45 5.83 2.04
C SER A 300 -6.21 6.57 1.56
N SER A 301 -5.09 5.85 1.53
CA SER A 301 -3.82 6.35 0.96
C SER A 301 -3.85 6.59 -0.56
N VAL A 302 -4.94 6.22 -1.23
CA VAL A 302 -5.14 6.45 -2.68
C VAL A 302 -4.99 7.92 -3.09
N ILE A 303 -5.24 8.86 -2.16
CA ILE A 303 -5.10 10.30 -2.39
C ILE A 303 -3.68 10.71 -2.76
N PHE A 304 -2.68 10.04 -2.18
CA PHE A 304 -1.27 10.33 -2.45
C PHE A 304 -0.88 9.91 -3.87
N ASP A 305 -1.42 8.80 -4.36
CA ASP A 305 -1.20 8.31 -5.72
C ASP A 305 -1.98 9.17 -6.72
N TYR A 306 -3.26 9.47 -6.44
CA TYR A 306 -4.09 10.30 -7.31
C TYR A 306 -3.50 11.70 -7.54
N SER A 307 -2.98 12.34 -6.50
CA SER A 307 -2.41 13.70 -6.59
C SER A 307 -1.18 13.80 -7.50
N LEU A 308 -0.54 12.68 -7.85
CA LEU A 308 0.60 12.62 -8.78
C LEU A 308 0.17 12.54 -10.25
N LEU A 309 -1.09 12.21 -10.52
CA LEU A 309 -1.56 11.99 -11.89
C LEU A 309 -1.90 13.28 -12.60
N PRO A 310 -1.59 13.42 -13.90
CA PRO A 310 -1.87 14.63 -14.66
C PRO A 310 -3.36 14.91 -14.87
N ASN A 311 -4.22 13.87 -14.75
CA ASN A 311 -5.67 14.00 -14.83
C ASN A 311 -6.34 14.27 -13.48
N ALA A 312 -5.61 14.31 -12.38
CA ALA A 312 -6.17 14.57 -11.06
C ALA A 312 -6.75 16.01 -10.99
N LYS A 313 -8.04 16.12 -10.69
CA LYS A 313 -8.70 17.43 -10.60
C LYS A 313 -9.23 17.74 -9.21
N GLN A 314 -9.94 16.81 -8.56
CA GLN A 314 -10.56 17.09 -7.28
C GLN A 314 -10.60 15.86 -6.38
N ILE A 315 -10.36 16.06 -5.07
CA ILE A 315 -10.60 15.06 -4.02
C ILE A 315 -11.69 15.59 -3.08
N LEU A 316 -12.69 14.77 -2.83
CA LEU A 316 -13.72 14.98 -1.82
C LEU A 316 -13.55 13.92 -0.71
N PHE A 317 -13.30 14.38 0.50
CA PHE A 317 -13.16 13.50 1.65
C PHE A 317 -14.52 13.25 2.28
N TYR A 318 -15.15 12.12 1.97
CA TYR A 318 -16.46 11.74 2.52
C TYR A 318 -16.29 10.99 3.83
N CYS A 319 -16.12 11.74 4.91
CA CYS A 319 -15.78 11.23 6.25
C CYS A 319 -17.05 11.26 7.16
N TYR A 320 -18.11 10.54 6.79
CA TYR A 320 -19.40 10.53 7.48
C TYR A 320 -19.31 9.99 8.92
N ASP A 321 -18.27 9.26 9.26
CA ASP A 321 -18.03 8.65 10.56
C ASP A 321 -16.71 9.12 11.20
N TYR A 322 -16.24 10.33 10.88
CA TYR A 322 -14.90 10.82 11.25
C TYR A 322 -14.54 10.59 12.72
N ASP A 323 -15.41 11.03 13.65
CA ASP A 323 -15.10 10.95 15.07
C ASP A 323 -15.06 9.50 15.58
N GLN A 324 -15.95 8.66 15.08
CA GLN A 324 -15.98 7.23 15.42
C GLN A 324 -14.74 6.52 14.85
N TYR A 325 -14.38 6.81 13.60
CA TYR A 325 -13.22 6.21 12.95
C TYR A 325 -11.90 6.64 13.63
N ALA A 326 -11.76 7.93 13.95
CA ALA A 326 -10.60 8.45 14.66
C ALA A 326 -10.42 7.82 16.05
N GLN A 327 -11.54 7.56 16.77
CA GLN A 327 -11.52 6.91 18.08
C GLN A 327 -11.24 5.40 18.01
N ARG A 328 -11.65 4.73 16.94
CA ARG A 328 -11.54 3.27 16.83
C ARG A 328 -10.24 2.81 16.15
N VAL A 329 -9.85 3.46 15.08
CA VAL A 329 -8.69 3.09 14.24
C VAL A 329 -7.49 3.99 14.51
N GLY A 330 -7.73 5.29 14.67
CA GLY A 330 -6.71 6.32 14.77
C GLY A 330 -6.38 6.96 13.42
N ILE A 331 -6.30 8.29 13.43
CA ILE A 331 -5.95 9.12 12.27
C ILE A 331 -4.81 10.03 12.69
N GLN A 332 -3.88 10.34 11.77
CA GLN A 332 -2.82 11.32 12.02
C GLN A 332 -3.41 12.63 12.56
N ALA A 333 -2.86 13.13 13.66
CA ALA A 333 -3.44 14.27 14.40
C ALA A 333 -3.59 15.54 13.56
N ASP A 334 -2.72 15.71 12.58
CA ASP A 334 -2.70 16.85 11.66
C ASP A 334 -3.45 16.61 10.33
N PHE A 335 -4.17 15.49 10.19
CA PHE A 335 -4.88 15.09 8.96
C PHE A 335 -5.68 16.25 8.35
N LYS A 336 -6.52 16.92 9.14
CA LYS A 336 -7.37 18.01 8.66
C LYS A 336 -6.59 19.23 8.14
N SER A 337 -5.33 19.39 8.56
CA SER A 337 -4.53 20.56 8.18
C SER A 337 -3.85 20.43 6.83
N TRP A 338 -3.66 19.21 6.33
CA TRP A 338 -2.90 18.98 5.10
C TRP A 338 -3.69 18.30 3.97
N ILE A 339 -4.95 17.89 4.19
CA ILE A 339 -5.75 17.30 3.12
C ILE A 339 -5.94 18.28 1.96
N PRO A 340 -5.76 17.83 0.71
CA PRO A 340 -5.81 18.71 -0.46
C PRO A 340 -7.24 18.95 -1.00
N GLY A 341 -8.26 18.65 -0.22
CA GLY A 341 -9.66 18.75 -0.62
C GLY A 341 -10.56 19.11 0.54
N LYS A 342 -11.86 19.10 0.26
CA LYS A 342 -12.87 19.42 1.27
C LYS A 342 -13.38 18.16 1.94
N MET A 343 -13.44 18.18 3.26
CA MET A 343 -14.12 17.17 4.05
C MET A 343 -15.64 17.44 4.05
N VAL A 344 -16.41 16.43 3.76
CA VAL A 344 -17.86 16.41 3.88
C VAL A 344 -18.27 15.22 4.76
N THR A 345 -19.28 15.43 5.58
CA THR A 345 -19.71 14.44 6.58
C THR A 345 -21.12 13.94 6.37
N THR A 346 -21.86 14.53 5.42
CA THR A 346 -23.23 14.13 5.07
C THR A 346 -23.36 13.84 3.58
N THR A 347 -24.29 12.96 3.21
CA THR A 347 -24.62 12.69 1.81
C THR A 347 -25.14 13.93 1.10
N ALA A 348 -25.95 14.75 1.79
CA ALA A 348 -26.48 16.01 1.26
C ALA A 348 -25.36 17.00 0.87
N ASP A 349 -24.32 17.15 1.71
CA ASP A 349 -23.18 17.99 1.38
C ASP A 349 -22.34 17.42 0.24
N LEU A 350 -22.21 16.08 0.17
CA LEU A 350 -21.54 15.40 -0.93
C LEU A 350 -22.26 15.66 -2.26
N ILE A 351 -23.57 15.49 -2.30
CA ILE A 351 -24.43 15.79 -3.46
C ILE A 351 -24.22 17.24 -3.90
N LYS A 352 -24.37 18.18 -2.95
CA LYS A 352 -24.17 19.62 -3.23
C LYS A 352 -22.78 19.93 -3.83
N LYS A 353 -21.72 19.24 -3.37
CA LYS A 353 -20.37 19.42 -3.89
C LYS A 353 -20.19 18.85 -5.30
N VAL A 354 -20.79 17.69 -5.57
CA VAL A 354 -20.68 17.05 -6.88
C VAL A 354 -21.53 17.78 -7.94
N GLN A 355 -22.62 18.43 -7.54
CA GLN A 355 -23.44 19.26 -8.44
C GLN A 355 -22.77 20.60 -8.79
N GLN A 356 -21.80 21.08 -7.99
CA GLN A 356 -21.03 22.26 -8.33
C GLN A 356 -20.09 21.99 -9.52
N PRO A 357 -19.78 23.00 -10.35
CA PRO A 357 -18.79 22.87 -11.39
C PRO A 357 -17.48 22.28 -10.86
N LEU A 358 -16.85 21.46 -11.67
CA LEU A 358 -15.58 20.84 -11.32
C LEU A 358 -14.48 21.93 -11.25
N GLU A 359 -14.02 22.21 -10.05
CA GLU A 359 -12.91 23.10 -9.79
C GLU A 359 -11.65 22.27 -9.54
N ALA A 360 -10.60 22.52 -10.31
CA ALA A 360 -9.34 21.81 -10.11
C ALA A 360 -8.66 22.22 -8.80
N THR A 361 -8.26 21.23 -8.02
CA THR A 361 -7.45 21.42 -6.81
C THR A 361 -5.98 21.59 -7.21
N ASP A 362 -5.30 22.58 -6.63
CA ASP A 362 -3.84 22.64 -6.68
C ASP A 362 -3.23 21.69 -5.67
N PHE A 363 -2.60 20.63 -6.15
CA PHE A 363 -1.92 19.63 -5.33
C PHE A 363 -0.47 19.98 -4.99
N THR A 364 0.04 21.14 -5.38
CA THR A 364 1.46 21.50 -5.22
C THR A 364 1.93 21.41 -3.77
N GLN A 365 1.25 22.05 -2.84
CA GLN A 365 1.62 22.00 -1.43
C GLN A 365 1.51 20.60 -0.83
N PHE A 366 0.46 19.87 -1.21
CA PHE A 366 0.27 18.49 -0.78
C PHE A 366 1.41 17.59 -1.27
N ASN A 367 1.79 17.69 -2.53
CA ASN A 367 2.88 16.90 -3.12
C ASN A 367 4.25 17.32 -2.57
N GLN A 368 4.46 18.61 -2.28
CA GLN A 368 5.67 19.06 -1.57
C GLN A 368 5.79 18.49 -0.16
N LEU A 369 4.68 18.22 0.51
CA LEU A 369 4.67 17.62 1.84
C LEU A 369 4.89 16.10 1.80
N TRP A 370 4.19 15.40 0.90
CA TRP A 370 4.08 13.94 0.94
C TRP A 370 4.83 13.19 -0.16
N ASN A 371 5.05 13.83 -1.32
CA ASN A 371 5.50 13.18 -2.55
C ASN A 371 6.84 13.74 -3.09
N THR A 372 7.65 14.37 -2.25
CA THR A 372 8.85 15.09 -2.71
C THR A 372 9.86 14.24 -3.48
N ALA A 373 9.91 12.94 -3.21
CA ALA A 373 10.80 12.00 -3.90
C ALA A 373 10.06 11.01 -4.81
N ASN A 374 8.73 11.16 -4.98
CA ASN A 374 7.93 10.35 -5.90
C ASN A 374 7.81 11.10 -7.24
N ASP A 375 8.76 10.89 -8.13
CA ASP A 375 8.94 11.61 -9.40
C ASP A 375 9.12 10.70 -10.62
N GLY A 376 8.87 9.39 -10.46
CA GLY A 376 9.02 8.38 -11.52
C GLY A 376 10.40 7.76 -11.61
N HIS A 377 11.34 8.09 -10.71
CA HIS A 377 12.72 7.59 -10.70
C HIS A 377 13.10 6.88 -9.39
N ALA A 378 12.12 6.50 -8.57
CA ALA A 378 12.40 5.87 -7.29
C ALA A 378 13.07 4.50 -7.45
N THR A 379 12.65 3.69 -8.41
CA THR A 379 13.26 2.38 -8.72
C THR A 379 14.74 2.53 -9.03
N GLU A 380 15.10 3.48 -9.88
CA GLU A 380 16.49 3.74 -10.24
C GLU A 380 17.33 4.11 -9.01
N ARG A 381 16.82 5.03 -8.19
CA ARG A 381 17.51 5.45 -6.95
C ARG A 381 17.68 4.30 -5.96
N VAL A 382 16.68 3.44 -5.82
CA VAL A 382 16.75 2.25 -4.96
C VAL A 382 17.82 1.30 -5.47
N LEU A 383 17.85 0.97 -6.77
CA LEU A 383 18.89 0.11 -7.35
C LEU A 383 20.28 0.68 -7.11
N GLN A 384 20.50 1.97 -7.36
CA GLN A 384 21.78 2.63 -7.13
C GLN A 384 22.21 2.61 -5.66
N THR A 385 21.25 2.85 -4.75
CA THR A 385 21.52 2.85 -3.31
C THR A 385 21.87 1.47 -2.80
N GLU A 386 21.15 0.43 -3.24
CA GLU A 386 21.31 -0.94 -2.75
C GLU A 386 22.49 -1.67 -3.41
N LEU A 387 22.95 -1.22 -4.57
CA LEU A 387 24.07 -1.82 -5.30
C LEU A 387 25.33 -1.99 -4.43
N LYS A 388 25.63 -1.01 -3.57
CA LYS A 388 26.77 -1.04 -2.66
C LYS A 388 26.76 -2.21 -1.66
N TYR A 389 25.56 -2.74 -1.33
CA TYR A 389 25.44 -3.88 -0.42
C TYR A 389 25.55 -5.21 -1.17
N ILE A 390 25.15 -5.24 -2.44
CA ILE A 390 25.18 -6.45 -3.28
C ILE A 390 26.58 -6.72 -3.83
N GLN A 391 27.37 -5.67 -4.09
CA GLN A 391 28.72 -5.79 -4.69
C GLN A 391 29.82 -6.12 -3.68
N LYS A 392 29.55 -6.00 -2.40
CA LYS A 392 30.47 -6.38 -1.33
C LYS A 392 30.47 -7.88 -1.11
#